data_e3de05e08e2e79837d37b4694df3deb9
#
_entry.id   e3de05e08e2e79837d37b4694df3deb9
#
_cell.length_a   1.000
_cell.length_b   1.000
_cell.length_c   1.000
_cell.angle_alpha   90.00
_cell.angle_beta   90.00
_cell.angle_gamma   90.00
#
_symmetry.space_group_name_H-M   'P 1'
#
loop_
_entity.id
_entity.type
_entity.pdbx_description
1 polymer ?
#
loop_
_entity_poly.entity_id
_entity_poly.type
_entity_poly.pdbx_seq_one_letter_code
_entity_poly.pdbx_strand_id
1 'polypeptide(L)'
;MTTNQTDIQNPAAVDLDKVQPKPGLGSNFETAAYPALLFSTKSRVWSDKTPEAIEPTDPAYEGDGLRQKTQVKDGHRCMFCGFYSQQNQVHNLTDNHRDIRPENLRTADPLCHGWQHLGELSEGNAVIAYLPGLSGQDANHLQRTIMIALQSDDVNVREDAKKMLNWMASHRDYTKDAWGTYYPAIFSTALVRLEDREARQVVFEDLAVVFNPGSFAKYASAWARESYRTLPVNKWSQVHHDVMNAPA
;
A
#
# COMPACT_ATOMS: atom_id res chain seq x y z
N MET A 1 -54.52 0.76 -14.22
CA MET A 1 -53.47 0.48 -13.22
C MET A 1 -52.18 1.04 -13.78
N THR A 2 -51.82 2.24 -13.39
CA THR A 2 -50.68 2.98 -13.93
C THR A 2 -49.52 2.83 -12.95
N THR A 3 -48.47 2.19 -13.36
CA THR A 3 -47.23 2.01 -12.60
C THR A 3 -46.37 3.27 -12.73
N ASN A 4 -46.18 3.96 -11.63
CA ASN A 4 -45.22 5.08 -11.49
C ASN A 4 -43.80 4.51 -11.56
N GLN A 5 -43.09 4.83 -12.64
CA GLN A 5 -41.62 4.78 -12.66
C GLN A 5 -41.10 6.00 -11.92
N THR A 6 -40.45 5.77 -10.79
CA THR A 6 -39.65 6.77 -10.11
C THR A 6 -38.31 6.94 -10.84
N ASP A 7 -38.12 8.09 -11.47
CA ASP A 7 -36.85 8.51 -12.04
C ASP A 7 -35.78 8.59 -10.94
N ILE A 8 -34.83 7.65 -10.97
CA ILE A 8 -33.59 7.77 -10.20
C ILE A 8 -32.73 8.79 -10.93
N GLN A 9 -32.72 10.02 -10.43
CA GLN A 9 -31.81 11.06 -10.90
C GLN A 9 -30.36 10.62 -10.62
N ASN A 10 -29.64 10.41 -11.71
CA ASN A 10 -28.19 10.17 -11.71
C ASN A 10 -27.51 11.40 -11.08
N PRO A 11 -26.67 11.27 -10.02
CA PRO A 11 -25.94 12.39 -9.49
C PRO A 11 -25.04 12.94 -10.60
N ALA A 12 -25.12 14.26 -10.81
CA ALA A 12 -24.39 14.97 -11.85
C ALA A 12 -22.91 14.55 -11.86
N ALA A 13 -22.45 14.07 -13.00
CA ALA A 13 -21.04 13.77 -13.22
C ALA A 13 -20.22 15.04 -12.90
N VAL A 14 -19.28 14.91 -11.95
CA VAL A 14 -18.33 15.98 -11.64
C VAL A 14 -17.46 16.17 -12.87
N ASP A 15 -17.51 17.37 -13.45
CA ASP A 15 -16.70 17.76 -14.60
C ASP A 15 -15.24 17.90 -14.13
N LEU A 16 -14.46 16.85 -14.32
CA LEU A 16 -13.07 16.77 -13.87
C LEU A 16 -12.15 17.79 -14.56
N ASP A 17 -12.55 18.30 -15.71
CA ASP A 17 -11.79 19.35 -16.42
C ASP A 17 -11.87 20.73 -15.74
N LYS A 18 -12.77 20.90 -14.79
CA LYS A 18 -12.93 22.13 -13.99
C LYS A 18 -12.27 22.10 -12.62
N VAL A 19 -11.72 20.94 -12.21
CA VAL A 19 -10.96 20.84 -10.97
C VAL A 19 -9.54 21.33 -11.24
N GLN A 20 -9.33 22.64 -11.17
CA GLN A 20 -7.97 23.15 -11.12
C GLN A 20 -7.32 22.68 -9.82
N PRO A 21 -6.11 22.05 -9.87
CA PRO A 21 -5.37 21.74 -8.67
C PRO A 21 -5.12 23.06 -7.92
N LYS A 22 -5.58 23.16 -6.68
CA LYS A 22 -5.21 24.27 -5.81
C LYS A 22 -3.68 24.31 -5.76
N PRO A 23 -3.04 25.49 -5.87
CA PRO A 23 -1.60 25.58 -5.70
C PRO A 23 -1.23 24.92 -4.37
N GLY A 24 -0.37 23.90 -4.44
CA GLY A 24 0.07 23.15 -3.28
C GLY A 24 0.62 24.09 -2.23
N LEU A 25 0.37 23.79 -0.96
CA LEU A 25 1.10 24.37 0.16
C LEU A 25 2.59 24.41 -0.22
N GLY A 26 3.17 25.61 -0.22
CA GLY A 26 4.53 25.85 -0.66
C GLY A 26 5.48 24.87 0.01
N SER A 27 5.94 23.91 -0.76
CA SER A 27 6.75 22.81 -0.28
C SER A 27 8.21 23.27 -0.23
N ASN A 28 8.61 23.80 0.91
CA ASN A 28 10.02 23.78 1.30
C ASN A 28 10.41 22.42 1.95
N PHE A 29 9.57 21.40 1.78
CA PHE A 29 9.97 20.03 2.06
C PHE A 29 10.59 19.50 0.77
N GLU A 30 11.91 19.35 0.75
CA GLU A 30 12.56 18.43 -0.17
C GLU A 30 11.91 17.05 0.08
N THR A 31 10.92 16.71 -0.72
CA THR A 31 10.36 15.36 -0.74
C THR A 31 11.49 14.48 -1.24
N ALA A 32 12.08 13.70 -0.35
CA ALA A 32 13.01 12.66 -0.76
C ALA A 32 12.32 11.85 -1.86
N ALA A 33 12.88 11.88 -3.06
CA ALA A 33 12.31 11.18 -4.21
C ALA A 33 12.50 9.68 -3.97
N TYR A 34 11.48 9.03 -3.44
CA TYR A 34 11.46 7.57 -3.31
C TYR A 34 11.23 6.95 -4.68
N PRO A 35 11.84 5.78 -4.96
CA PRO A 35 11.60 5.09 -6.22
C PRO A 35 10.12 4.74 -6.35
N ALA A 36 9.57 4.84 -7.57
CA ALA A 36 8.20 4.43 -7.82
C ALA A 36 7.98 2.99 -7.36
N LEU A 37 6.89 2.77 -6.61
CA LEU A 37 6.50 1.45 -6.17
C LEU A 37 5.78 0.76 -7.33
N LEU A 38 6.47 -0.19 -7.94
CA LEU A 38 5.98 -0.96 -9.08
C LEU A 38 5.74 -2.41 -8.68
N PHE A 39 4.84 -3.08 -9.38
CA PHE A 39 4.65 -4.52 -9.24
C PHE A 39 5.93 -5.28 -9.61
N SER A 40 6.28 -6.29 -8.80
CA SER A 40 7.36 -7.20 -9.14
C SER A 40 7.02 -8.02 -10.38
N THR A 41 8.00 -8.21 -11.25
CA THR A 41 7.87 -9.10 -12.42
C THR A 41 8.04 -10.57 -12.04
N LYS A 42 8.36 -10.87 -10.80
CA LYS A 42 8.64 -12.24 -10.36
C LYS A 42 7.42 -12.84 -9.70
N SER A 43 7.01 -14.00 -10.17
CA SER A 43 5.90 -14.76 -9.61
C SER A 43 6.25 -15.45 -8.30
N ARG A 44 7.55 -15.65 -8.03
CA ARG A 44 8.07 -16.30 -6.82
C ARG A 44 9.39 -15.68 -6.42
N VAL A 45 9.74 -15.77 -5.13
CA VAL A 45 11.08 -15.47 -4.66
C VAL A 45 12.08 -16.52 -5.17
N TRP A 46 13.32 -16.10 -5.36
CA TRP A 46 14.39 -16.92 -5.92
C TRP A 46 14.97 -17.99 -4.95
N SER A 47 14.54 -18.00 -3.71
CA SER A 47 14.84 -19.10 -2.80
C SER A 47 13.74 -20.14 -2.88
N ASP A 48 14.06 -21.43 -2.77
CA ASP A 48 13.09 -22.53 -2.70
C ASP A 48 12.26 -22.51 -1.40
N LYS A 49 12.27 -21.38 -0.68
CA LYS A 49 11.50 -21.20 0.53
C LYS A 49 10.09 -20.80 0.17
N THR A 50 9.15 -21.33 0.94
CA THR A 50 7.73 -20.98 0.84
C THR A 50 7.49 -19.55 1.31
N PRO A 51 6.32 -18.95 1.00
CA PRO A 51 5.93 -17.64 1.49
C PRO A 51 6.05 -17.47 3.02
N GLU A 52 5.85 -18.53 3.79
CA GLU A 52 6.02 -18.52 5.23
C GLU A 52 7.46 -18.24 5.66
N ALA A 53 8.42 -18.57 4.81
CA ALA A 53 9.83 -18.29 5.06
C ALA A 53 10.24 -16.85 4.80
N ILE A 54 9.33 -16.03 4.25
CA ILE A 54 9.52 -14.60 4.00
C ILE A 54 9.01 -13.76 5.18
N GLU A 55 8.36 -14.41 6.13
CA GLU A 55 7.92 -13.72 7.33
C GLU A 55 9.08 -13.02 8.06
N PRO A 56 8.79 -11.98 8.87
CA PRO A 56 9.80 -11.24 9.64
C PRO A 56 10.71 -12.11 10.51
N THR A 57 10.36 -13.36 10.63
CA THR A 57 11.03 -14.42 11.40
C THR A 57 11.94 -15.32 10.55
N ASP A 58 12.26 -14.96 9.29
CA ASP A 58 13.21 -15.77 8.50
C ASP A 58 14.55 -15.85 9.25
N PRO A 59 14.97 -17.06 9.69
CA PRO A 59 16.22 -17.26 10.43
C PRO A 59 17.46 -16.72 9.70
N ALA A 60 17.41 -16.63 8.36
CA ALA A 60 18.48 -16.02 7.57
C ALA A 60 18.72 -14.54 7.92
N TYR A 61 17.68 -13.84 8.36
CA TYR A 61 17.77 -12.43 8.78
C TYR A 61 17.89 -12.23 10.28
N GLU A 62 17.46 -13.20 11.08
CA GLU A 62 17.47 -13.10 12.55
C GLU A 62 18.77 -13.66 13.15
N GLY A 63 19.32 -14.72 12.56
CA GLY A 63 20.45 -15.46 13.14
C GLY A 63 21.69 -14.62 13.40
N ASP A 64 21.99 -13.62 12.58
CA ASP A 64 23.17 -12.77 12.68
C ASP A 64 22.85 -11.29 12.99
N GLY A 65 21.61 -10.97 13.35
CA GLY A 65 21.15 -9.60 13.54
C GLY A 65 21.13 -8.79 12.23
N LEU A 66 21.09 -9.44 11.07
CA LEU A 66 21.08 -8.79 9.75
C LEU A 66 19.89 -7.88 9.58
N ARG A 67 18.71 -8.31 10.05
CA ARG A 67 17.51 -7.48 10.06
C ARG A 67 17.75 -6.18 10.82
N GLN A 68 18.22 -6.29 12.05
CA GLN A 68 18.49 -5.11 12.89
C GLN A 68 19.55 -4.21 12.25
N LYS A 69 20.65 -4.78 11.74
CA LYS A 69 21.71 -4.03 11.07
C LYS A 69 21.18 -3.28 9.84
N THR A 70 20.36 -3.94 9.02
CA THR A 70 19.74 -3.33 7.84
C THR A 70 18.81 -2.19 8.25
N GLN A 71 17.92 -2.43 9.21
CA GLN A 71 16.97 -1.43 9.69
C GLN A 71 17.69 -0.20 10.30
N VAL A 72 18.74 -0.41 11.10
CA VAL A 72 19.52 0.68 11.67
C VAL A 72 20.24 1.47 10.56
N LYS A 73 20.84 0.78 9.59
CA LYS A 73 21.48 1.41 8.41
C LYS A 73 20.52 2.33 7.65
N ASP A 74 19.28 1.89 7.46
CA ASP A 74 18.25 2.61 6.71
C ASP A 74 17.40 3.53 7.63
N GLY A 75 17.77 3.70 8.91
CA GLY A 75 17.03 4.51 9.89
C GLY A 75 15.60 4.01 10.12
N HIS A 76 15.37 2.71 10.04
CA HIS A 76 14.05 2.06 10.12
C HIS A 76 13.03 2.58 9.09
N ARG A 77 13.47 3.19 7.99
CA ARG A 77 12.60 3.77 6.97
C ARG A 77 12.48 2.87 5.75
N CYS A 78 11.26 2.75 5.25
CA CYS A 78 10.98 2.04 4.01
C CYS A 78 11.67 2.71 2.81
N MET A 79 12.40 1.95 2.02
CA MET A 79 13.05 2.45 0.81
C MET A 79 12.07 2.94 -0.27
N PHE A 80 10.81 2.46 -0.26
CA PHE A 80 9.82 2.80 -1.27
C PHE A 80 8.93 3.99 -0.88
N CYS A 81 8.58 4.14 0.40
CA CYS A 81 7.62 5.16 0.84
C CYS A 81 8.10 6.01 2.03
N GLY A 82 9.31 5.77 2.53
CA GLY A 82 9.88 6.50 3.65
C GLY A 82 9.24 6.25 5.02
N PHE A 83 8.21 5.40 5.10
CA PHE A 83 7.52 5.15 6.35
C PHE A 83 8.46 4.55 7.40
N TYR A 84 8.49 5.18 8.58
CA TYR A 84 9.27 4.73 9.73
C TYR A 84 8.50 3.70 10.55
N SER A 85 9.07 2.53 10.79
CA SER A 85 8.58 1.57 11.79
C SER A 85 9.68 0.58 12.17
N GLN A 86 9.72 0.18 13.44
CA GLN A 86 10.55 -0.93 13.91
C GLN A 86 10.02 -2.29 13.41
N GLN A 87 8.79 -2.33 12.90
CA GLN A 87 8.17 -3.51 12.34
C GLN A 87 8.42 -3.67 10.83
N ASN A 88 9.18 -2.75 10.22
CA ASN A 88 9.56 -2.87 8.82
C ASN A 88 10.37 -4.16 8.59
N GLN A 89 10.24 -4.69 7.38
CA GLN A 89 10.85 -5.95 6.95
C GLN A 89 12.16 -5.68 6.19
N VAL A 90 12.91 -6.74 5.92
CA VAL A 90 14.07 -6.68 5.03
C VAL A 90 13.67 -7.16 3.66
N HIS A 91 14.00 -6.36 2.65
CA HIS A 91 13.79 -6.63 1.24
C HIS A 91 15.11 -6.88 0.53
N ASN A 92 15.18 -7.90 -0.31
CA ASN A 92 16.31 -8.18 -1.18
C ASN A 92 16.11 -7.50 -2.54
N LEU A 93 16.99 -6.58 -2.90
CA LEU A 93 16.89 -5.84 -4.18
C LEU A 93 16.91 -6.76 -5.41
N THR A 94 17.59 -7.89 -5.32
CA THR A 94 17.67 -8.89 -6.38
C THR A 94 16.60 -9.97 -6.28
N ASP A 95 15.71 -9.92 -5.27
CA ASP A 95 14.77 -10.99 -4.89
C ASP A 95 15.45 -12.36 -4.65
N ASN A 96 16.75 -12.39 -4.49
CA ASN A 96 17.49 -13.59 -4.12
C ASN A 96 17.73 -13.60 -2.61
N HIS A 97 16.90 -14.30 -1.86
CA HIS A 97 16.98 -14.38 -0.40
C HIS A 97 18.23 -15.10 0.11
N ARG A 98 19.00 -15.73 -0.76
CA ARG A 98 20.33 -16.29 -0.42
C ARG A 98 21.43 -15.23 -0.48
N ASP A 99 21.19 -14.10 -1.15
CA ASP A 99 22.13 -12.99 -1.22
C ASP A 99 21.92 -12.02 -0.08
N ILE A 100 22.55 -12.31 1.03
CA ILE A 100 22.46 -11.54 2.29
C ILE A 100 23.54 -10.45 2.39
N ARG A 101 24.19 -10.08 1.29
CA ARG A 101 25.16 -8.98 1.30
C ARG A 101 24.47 -7.66 1.66
N PRO A 102 25.09 -6.82 2.50
CA PRO A 102 24.46 -5.59 3.02
C PRO A 102 23.98 -4.61 1.93
N GLU A 103 24.64 -4.58 0.78
CA GLU A 103 24.26 -3.76 -0.37
C GLU A 103 22.97 -4.24 -1.04
N ASN A 104 22.65 -5.54 -0.92
CA ASN A 104 21.43 -6.14 -1.45
C ASN A 104 20.24 -6.01 -0.50
N LEU A 105 20.47 -5.65 0.77
CA LEU A 105 19.43 -5.59 1.78
C LEU A 105 18.96 -4.15 2.00
N ARG A 106 17.63 -3.94 1.99
CA ARG A 106 16.95 -2.68 2.28
C ARG A 106 15.77 -2.89 3.20
N THR A 107 15.48 -1.85 3.96
CA THR A 107 14.28 -1.82 4.79
C THR A 107 13.05 -1.51 3.93
N ALA A 108 11.99 -2.31 4.08
CA ALA A 108 10.71 -2.12 3.41
C ALA A 108 9.54 -2.21 4.38
N ASP A 109 8.57 -1.33 4.19
CA ASP A 109 7.28 -1.43 4.87
C ASP A 109 6.54 -2.70 4.41
N PRO A 110 5.82 -3.40 5.30
CA PRO A 110 5.13 -4.65 4.92
C PRO A 110 4.15 -4.51 3.76
N LEU A 111 3.47 -3.35 3.62
CA LEU A 111 2.59 -3.12 2.48
C LEU A 111 3.39 -2.98 1.19
N CYS A 112 4.46 -2.17 1.20
CA CYS A 112 5.33 -2.02 0.04
C CYS A 112 6.06 -3.33 -0.32
N HIS A 113 6.46 -4.11 0.68
CA HIS A 113 7.08 -5.40 0.48
C HIS A 113 6.14 -6.40 -0.20
N GLY A 114 4.85 -6.38 0.16
CA GLY A 114 3.84 -7.20 -0.50
C GLY A 114 3.71 -6.95 -2.01
N TRP A 115 3.96 -5.73 -2.50
CA TRP A 115 4.00 -5.45 -3.93
C TRP A 115 5.15 -6.18 -4.64
N GLN A 116 6.23 -6.46 -3.92
CA GLN A 116 7.38 -7.18 -4.44
C GLN A 116 7.18 -8.71 -4.43
N HIS A 117 6.11 -9.18 -3.79
CA HIS A 117 5.79 -10.60 -3.61
C HIS A 117 4.37 -10.95 -4.07
N LEU A 118 3.89 -10.33 -5.15
CA LEU A 118 2.53 -10.55 -5.67
C LEU A 118 2.19 -12.03 -5.88
N GLY A 119 3.15 -12.82 -6.36
CA GLY A 119 2.96 -14.25 -6.64
C GLY A 119 2.71 -15.10 -5.40
N GLU A 120 2.96 -14.55 -4.22
CA GLU A 120 2.81 -15.22 -2.94
C GLU A 120 1.56 -14.76 -2.17
N LEU A 121 0.87 -13.74 -2.68
CA LEU A 121 -0.38 -13.27 -2.10
C LEU A 121 -1.52 -14.20 -2.51
N SER A 122 -2.06 -14.95 -1.55
CA SER A 122 -3.24 -15.78 -1.77
C SER A 122 -4.49 -14.93 -2.06
N GLU A 123 -5.53 -15.55 -2.63
CA GLU A 123 -6.78 -14.88 -3.02
C GLU A 123 -7.47 -14.14 -1.86
N GLY A 124 -7.31 -14.62 -0.62
CA GLY A 124 -7.90 -13.98 0.56
C GLY A 124 -7.06 -12.82 1.13
N ASN A 125 -5.83 -12.62 0.67
CA ASN A 125 -4.89 -11.69 1.28
C ASN A 125 -4.88 -10.31 0.62
N ALA A 126 -5.17 -10.22 -0.67
CA ALA A 126 -5.21 -8.95 -1.38
C ALA A 126 -5.97 -9.05 -2.70
N VAL A 127 -6.29 -7.88 -3.26
CA VAL A 127 -6.80 -7.72 -4.62
C VAL A 127 -6.02 -6.62 -5.34
N ILE A 128 -5.96 -6.67 -6.66
CA ILE A 128 -5.51 -5.54 -7.50
C ILE A 128 -6.74 -4.68 -7.80
N ALA A 129 -6.66 -3.40 -7.53
CA ALA A 129 -7.73 -2.44 -7.76
C ALA A 129 -7.24 -1.26 -8.61
N TYR A 130 -8.12 -0.69 -9.43
CA TYR A 130 -7.86 0.52 -10.21
C TYR A 130 -8.21 1.74 -9.37
N LEU A 131 -7.20 2.50 -8.95
CA LEU A 131 -7.32 3.66 -8.07
C LEU A 131 -6.69 4.90 -8.73
N PRO A 132 -7.37 5.50 -9.71
CA PRO A 132 -6.81 6.59 -10.49
C PRO A 132 -6.42 7.79 -9.62
N GLY A 133 -5.24 8.35 -9.93
CA GLY A 133 -4.68 9.48 -9.21
C GLY A 133 -4.01 9.15 -7.88
N LEU A 134 -3.91 7.87 -7.51
CA LEU A 134 -3.14 7.43 -6.33
C LEU A 134 -1.88 6.68 -6.77
N SER A 135 -0.73 7.20 -6.38
CA SER A 135 0.50 6.42 -6.50
C SER A 135 0.45 5.17 -5.62
N GLY A 136 1.25 4.16 -5.93
CA GLY A 136 1.34 2.97 -5.08
C GLY A 136 1.72 3.29 -3.63
N GLN A 137 2.59 4.29 -3.44
CA GLN A 137 2.96 4.79 -2.12
C GLN A 137 1.77 5.42 -1.40
N ASP A 138 1.01 6.29 -2.08
CA ASP A 138 -0.17 6.95 -1.49
C ASP A 138 -1.26 5.94 -1.15
N ALA A 139 -1.50 4.96 -2.03
CA ALA A 139 -2.42 3.86 -1.76
C ALA A 139 -2.02 3.08 -0.49
N ASN A 140 -0.72 2.82 -0.28
CA ASN A 140 -0.23 2.16 0.92
C ASN A 140 -0.31 3.05 2.16
N HIS A 141 -0.03 4.36 2.04
CA HIS A 141 -0.22 5.29 3.14
C HIS A 141 -1.69 5.37 3.57
N LEU A 142 -2.61 5.45 2.61
CA LEU A 142 -4.05 5.43 2.87
C LEU A 142 -4.49 4.13 3.55
N GLN A 143 -4.09 2.97 3.01
CA GLN A 143 -4.40 1.68 3.61
C GLN A 143 -3.88 1.56 5.05
N ARG A 144 -2.67 2.04 5.31
CA ARG A 144 -2.10 2.03 6.67
C ARG A 144 -2.94 2.85 7.64
N THR A 145 -3.37 4.05 7.26
CA THR A 145 -4.26 4.87 8.10
C THR A 145 -5.61 4.20 8.32
N ILE A 146 -6.19 3.61 7.29
CA ILE A 146 -7.43 2.81 7.41
C ILE A 146 -7.24 1.65 8.39
N MET A 147 -6.16 0.88 8.26
CA MET A 147 -5.89 -0.26 9.14
C MET A 147 -5.69 0.15 10.60
N ILE A 148 -5.09 1.32 10.85
CA ILE A 148 -4.98 1.90 12.19
C ILE A 148 -6.35 2.32 12.71
N ALA A 149 -7.17 2.97 11.89
CA ALA A 149 -8.53 3.39 12.24
C ALA A 149 -9.44 2.20 12.58
N LEU A 150 -9.25 1.06 11.92
CA LEU A 150 -9.94 -0.19 12.24
C LEU A 150 -9.63 -0.73 13.66
N GLN A 151 -8.53 -0.29 14.29
CA GLN A 151 -8.19 -0.64 15.68
C GLN A 151 -8.75 0.36 16.70
N SER A 152 -9.47 1.41 16.28
CA SER A 152 -10.05 2.41 17.17
C SER A 152 -11.13 1.82 18.07
N ASP A 153 -11.25 2.30 19.30
CA ASP A 153 -12.36 1.96 20.19
C ASP A 153 -13.68 2.62 19.74
N ASP A 154 -13.61 3.71 18.96
CA ASP A 154 -14.78 4.38 18.41
C ASP A 154 -15.40 3.58 17.26
N VAL A 155 -16.66 3.19 17.45
CA VAL A 155 -17.44 2.39 16.47
C VAL A 155 -17.60 3.14 15.15
N ASN A 156 -17.87 4.44 15.18
CA ASN A 156 -18.09 5.23 13.97
C ASN A 156 -16.81 5.31 13.13
N VAL A 157 -15.67 5.52 13.78
CA VAL A 157 -14.36 5.53 13.12
C VAL A 157 -14.09 4.18 12.44
N ARG A 158 -14.36 3.07 13.13
CA ARG A 158 -14.19 1.73 12.52
C ARG A 158 -15.11 1.52 11.33
N GLU A 159 -16.37 1.93 11.42
CA GLU A 159 -17.33 1.76 10.32
C GLU A 159 -16.95 2.61 9.10
N ASP A 160 -16.48 3.83 9.31
CA ASP A 160 -16.01 4.69 8.21
C ASP A 160 -14.72 4.12 7.58
N ALA A 161 -13.79 3.61 8.39
CA ALA A 161 -12.61 2.91 7.90
C ALA A 161 -12.97 1.67 7.06
N LYS A 162 -13.95 0.88 7.48
CA LYS A 162 -14.47 -0.26 6.68
C LYS A 162 -15.07 0.19 5.36
N LYS A 163 -15.89 1.24 5.36
CA LYS A 163 -16.49 1.79 4.13
C LYS A 163 -15.40 2.20 3.14
N MET A 164 -14.37 2.90 3.62
CA MET A 164 -13.27 3.36 2.80
C MET A 164 -12.45 2.20 2.22
N LEU A 165 -12.15 1.19 3.03
CA LEU A 165 -11.44 -0.01 2.55
C LEU A 165 -12.27 -0.78 1.52
N ASN A 166 -13.57 -0.94 1.77
CA ASN A 166 -14.48 -1.59 0.84
C ASN A 166 -14.59 -0.81 -0.48
N TRP A 167 -14.61 0.52 -0.40
CA TRP A 167 -14.56 1.37 -1.58
C TRP A 167 -13.27 1.10 -2.39
N MET A 168 -12.10 1.14 -1.78
CA MET A 168 -10.85 0.80 -2.47
C MET A 168 -10.91 -0.58 -3.11
N ALA A 169 -11.34 -1.59 -2.36
CA ALA A 169 -11.41 -2.98 -2.83
C ALA A 169 -12.45 -3.20 -3.92
N SER A 170 -13.55 -2.42 -3.97
CA SER A 170 -14.58 -2.54 -5.00
C SER A 170 -14.07 -2.19 -6.40
N HIS A 171 -13.03 -1.35 -6.49
CA HIS A 171 -12.40 -0.99 -7.76
C HIS A 171 -11.63 -2.14 -8.43
N ARG A 172 -11.57 -3.31 -7.80
CA ARG A 172 -11.09 -4.57 -8.40
C ARG A 172 -11.92 -5.00 -9.63
N ASP A 173 -13.19 -4.61 -9.70
CA ASP A 173 -14.05 -5.00 -10.82
C ASP A 173 -13.57 -4.35 -12.12
N TYR A 174 -13.10 -3.11 -12.09
CA TYR A 174 -12.43 -2.47 -13.25
C TYR A 174 -11.18 -3.23 -13.68
N THR A 175 -10.36 -3.67 -12.71
CA THR A 175 -9.17 -4.46 -13.01
C THR A 175 -9.54 -5.78 -13.65
N LYS A 176 -10.58 -6.46 -13.16
CA LYS A 176 -11.09 -7.71 -13.75
C LYS A 176 -11.55 -7.52 -15.18
N ASP A 177 -12.31 -6.46 -15.46
CA ASP A 177 -12.84 -6.17 -16.78
C ASP A 177 -11.73 -5.86 -17.80
N ALA A 178 -10.69 -5.09 -17.36
CA ALA A 178 -9.59 -4.71 -18.23
C ALA A 178 -8.53 -5.82 -18.40
N TRP A 179 -8.26 -6.61 -17.36
CA TRP A 179 -7.14 -7.53 -17.28
C TRP A 179 -7.55 -9.01 -17.14
N GLY A 180 -8.82 -9.30 -17.03
CA GLY A 180 -9.37 -10.65 -16.86
C GLY A 180 -9.21 -11.22 -15.45
N THR A 181 -8.51 -10.54 -14.56
CA THR A 181 -8.28 -10.96 -13.17
C THR A 181 -7.98 -9.76 -12.27
N TYR A 182 -8.26 -9.92 -10.98
CA TYR A 182 -7.82 -9.02 -9.91
C TYR A 182 -6.99 -9.74 -8.84
N TYR A 183 -6.70 -11.02 -9.04
CA TYR A 183 -5.90 -11.80 -8.09
C TYR A 183 -4.40 -11.54 -8.28
N PRO A 184 -3.70 -11.08 -7.22
CA PRO A 184 -2.29 -10.72 -7.34
C PRO A 184 -1.41 -11.86 -7.86
N ALA A 185 -1.61 -13.07 -7.38
CA ALA A 185 -0.81 -14.22 -7.80
C ALA A 185 -0.97 -14.57 -9.30
N ILE A 186 -2.20 -14.45 -9.84
CA ILE A 186 -2.45 -14.65 -11.27
C ILE A 186 -1.86 -13.49 -12.07
N PHE A 187 -2.05 -12.27 -11.59
CA PHE A 187 -1.54 -11.05 -12.20
C PHE A 187 0.00 -11.10 -12.33
N SER A 188 0.70 -11.55 -11.28
CA SER A 188 2.16 -11.69 -11.27
C SER A 188 2.68 -12.61 -12.37
N THR A 189 1.91 -13.63 -12.76
CA THR A 189 2.28 -14.58 -13.81
C THR A 189 2.34 -13.90 -15.18
N ALA A 190 1.44 -12.96 -15.44
CA ALA A 190 1.45 -12.16 -16.67
C ALA A 190 2.62 -11.17 -16.68
N LEU A 191 3.03 -10.66 -15.51
CA LEU A 191 4.11 -9.69 -15.38
C LEU A 191 5.50 -10.25 -15.71
N VAL A 192 5.71 -11.56 -15.59
CA VAL A 192 7.01 -12.19 -15.88
C VAL A 192 7.53 -11.86 -17.27
N ARG A 193 6.64 -11.53 -18.21
CA ARG A 193 6.99 -11.18 -19.59
C ARG A 193 7.27 -9.69 -19.80
N LEU A 194 7.03 -8.85 -18.79
CA LEU A 194 7.17 -7.40 -18.87
C LEU A 194 8.27 -6.92 -17.90
N GLU A 195 9.52 -7.21 -18.26
CA GLU A 195 10.68 -6.88 -17.43
C GLU A 195 11.02 -5.38 -17.44
N ASP A 196 10.68 -4.68 -18.52
CA ASP A 196 10.95 -3.25 -18.68
C ASP A 196 10.21 -2.43 -17.62
N ARG A 197 10.98 -1.67 -16.82
CA ARG A 197 10.46 -0.89 -15.70
C ARG A 197 9.58 0.27 -16.15
N GLU A 198 9.97 0.97 -17.20
CA GLU A 198 9.23 2.12 -17.73
C GLU A 198 7.91 1.67 -18.34
N ALA A 199 7.95 0.59 -19.12
CA ALA A 199 6.75 -0.02 -19.67
C ALA A 199 5.78 -0.47 -18.55
N ARG A 200 6.27 -1.04 -17.45
CA ARG A 200 5.42 -1.40 -16.31
C ARG A 200 4.79 -0.19 -15.65
N GLN A 201 5.52 0.90 -15.52
CA GLN A 201 5.00 2.12 -14.91
C GLN A 201 3.82 2.68 -15.71
N VAL A 202 3.91 2.65 -17.03
CA VAL A 202 2.84 3.14 -17.92
C VAL A 202 1.66 2.16 -17.96
N VAL A 203 1.95 0.87 -18.14
CA VAL A 203 0.89 -0.16 -18.34
C VAL A 203 0.06 -0.39 -17.08
N PHE A 204 0.67 -0.24 -15.90
CA PHE A 204 0.02 -0.46 -14.61
C PHE A 204 -0.19 0.82 -13.82
N GLU A 205 -0.17 1.95 -14.50
CA GLU A 205 -0.57 3.22 -13.91
C GLU A 205 -1.95 3.08 -13.26
N ASP A 206 -2.12 3.73 -12.10
CA ASP A 206 -3.35 3.70 -11.32
C ASP A 206 -3.77 2.34 -10.74
N LEU A 207 -3.01 1.27 -10.96
CA LEU A 207 -3.27 0.01 -10.29
C LEU A 207 -2.56 -0.06 -8.93
N ALA A 208 -3.28 -0.55 -7.93
CA ALA A 208 -2.77 -0.73 -6.58
C ALA A 208 -3.13 -2.09 -5.97
N VAL A 209 -2.27 -2.58 -5.08
CA VAL A 209 -2.59 -3.73 -4.23
C VAL A 209 -3.41 -3.26 -3.04
N VAL A 210 -4.62 -3.76 -2.89
CA VAL A 210 -5.46 -3.53 -1.72
C VAL A 210 -5.46 -4.78 -0.86
N PHE A 211 -4.87 -4.67 0.33
CA PHE A 211 -4.62 -5.79 1.23
C PHE A 211 -5.79 -6.06 2.18
N ASN A 212 -5.95 -7.31 2.57
CA ASN A 212 -6.85 -7.69 3.64
C ASN A 212 -6.30 -7.20 4.99
N PRO A 213 -7.03 -6.35 5.74
CA PRO A 213 -6.55 -5.78 6.98
C PRO A 213 -6.32 -6.83 8.07
N GLY A 214 -6.97 -7.99 8.00
CA GLY A 214 -6.77 -9.07 8.95
C GLY A 214 -5.32 -9.55 9.00
N SER A 215 -4.65 -9.63 7.84
CA SER A 215 -3.24 -10.01 7.74
C SER A 215 -2.29 -8.96 8.36
N PHE A 216 -2.76 -7.74 8.56
CA PHE A 216 -1.96 -6.61 9.06
C PHE A 216 -2.33 -6.14 10.47
N ALA A 217 -3.22 -6.83 11.19
CA ALA A 217 -3.69 -6.40 12.52
C ALA A 217 -2.54 -6.17 13.51
N LYS A 218 -1.55 -7.06 13.52
CA LYS A 218 -0.34 -6.93 14.36
C LYS A 218 0.47 -5.68 14.01
N TYR A 219 0.65 -5.43 12.71
CA TYR A 219 1.35 -4.25 12.21
C TYR A 219 0.59 -2.97 12.53
N ALA A 220 -0.71 -2.92 12.27
CA ALA A 220 -1.56 -1.76 12.56
C ALA A 220 -1.48 -1.36 14.03
N SER A 221 -1.51 -2.32 14.95
CA SER A 221 -1.36 -2.08 16.39
C SER A 221 0.04 -1.54 16.75
N ALA A 222 1.08 -2.00 16.08
CA ALA A 222 2.43 -1.46 16.27
C ALA A 222 2.57 -0.05 15.70
N TRP A 223 2.09 0.20 14.48
CA TRP A 223 2.13 1.52 13.84
C TRP A 223 1.39 2.58 14.68
N ALA A 224 0.23 2.21 15.25
CA ALA A 224 -0.52 3.11 16.13
C ALA A 224 0.31 3.53 17.36
N ARG A 225 1.06 2.61 17.96
CA ARG A 225 1.88 2.87 19.15
C ARG A 225 3.19 3.58 18.85
N GLU A 226 3.77 3.34 17.69
CA GLU A 226 5.08 3.89 17.29
C GLU A 226 4.89 5.22 16.54
N SER A 227 4.55 5.13 15.28
CA SER A 227 4.60 6.26 14.34
C SER A 227 3.41 7.22 14.49
N TYR A 228 2.26 6.72 14.94
CA TYR A 228 1.05 7.52 15.12
C TYR A 228 0.76 7.88 16.59
N ARG A 229 1.68 7.62 17.50
CA ARG A 229 1.51 7.95 18.93
C ARG A 229 1.19 9.42 19.20
N THR A 230 1.83 10.33 18.47
CA THR A 230 1.62 11.77 18.60
C THR A 230 0.42 12.28 17.83
N LEU A 231 -0.10 11.47 16.91
CA LEU A 231 -1.25 11.76 16.07
C LEU A 231 -2.28 10.62 16.12
N PRO A 232 -2.88 10.35 17.29
CA PRO A 232 -3.84 9.28 17.42
C PRO A 232 -5.14 9.60 16.65
N VAL A 233 -5.89 8.55 16.30
CA VAL A 233 -7.07 8.61 15.40
C VAL A 233 -8.09 9.69 15.84
N ASN A 234 -8.30 9.86 17.13
CA ASN A 234 -9.24 10.85 17.67
C ASN A 234 -8.83 12.33 17.43
N LYS A 235 -7.62 12.57 16.94
CA LYS A 235 -7.15 13.91 16.55
C LYS A 235 -7.23 14.18 15.05
N TRP A 236 -7.51 13.16 14.22
CA TRP A 236 -7.42 13.32 12.76
C TRP A 236 -8.43 14.29 12.18
N SER A 237 -9.68 14.32 12.69
CA SER A 237 -10.68 15.30 12.28
C SER A 237 -10.27 16.74 12.57
N GLN A 238 -9.62 16.97 13.74
CA GLN A 238 -9.10 18.30 14.07
C GLN A 238 -7.95 18.69 13.13
N VAL A 239 -7.00 17.79 12.88
CA VAL A 239 -5.89 18.04 11.93
C VAL A 239 -6.43 18.36 10.54
N HIS A 240 -7.41 17.59 10.06
CA HIS A 240 -8.06 17.86 8.77
C HIS A 240 -8.68 19.27 8.75
N HIS A 241 -9.44 19.61 9.79
CA HIS A 241 -10.04 20.94 9.91
C HIS A 241 -8.98 22.04 9.89
N ASP A 242 -7.90 21.88 10.67
CA ASP A 242 -6.84 22.88 10.77
C ASP A 242 -6.10 23.08 9.43
N VAL A 243 -5.82 21.98 8.71
CA VAL A 243 -5.20 22.03 7.38
C VAL A 243 -6.11 22.71 6.35
N MET A 244 -7.40 22.37 6.35
CA MET A 244 -8.37 22.93 5.39
C MET A 244 -8.65 24.43 5.62
N ASN A 245 -8.46 24.92 6.84
CA ASN A 245 -8.71 26.31 7.21
C ASN A 245 -7.41 27.11 7.47
N ALA A 246 -6.25 26.52 7.21
CA ALA A 246 -4.99 27.25 7.31
C ALA A 246 -4.96 28.43 6.31
N PRO A 247 -4.56 29.62 6.75
CA PRO A 247 -4.37 30.73 5.81
C PRO A 247 -3.28 30.37 4.79
N ALA A 248 -3.53 30.74 3.53
CA ALA A 248 -2.60 30.53 2.43
C ALA A 248 -1.34 31.40 2.56
#